data_7011343a876ca4e41d4934979d267f64
#
_entry.id   7011343a876ca4e41d4934979d267f64
#
_cell.length_a   1.000
_cell.length_b   1.000
_cell.length_c   1.000
_cell.angle_alpha   90.00
_cell.angle_beta   90.00
_cell.angle_gamma   90.00
#
_symmetry.space_group_name_H-M   'P 1'
#
loop_
_entity.id
_entity.type
_entity.pdbx_description
1 polymer ?
#
loop_
_entity_poly.entity_id
_entity_poly.type
_entity_poly.pdbx_seq_one_letter_code
_entity_poly.pdbx_strand_id
1 'polypeptide(L)'
;MHFQLSSEQTMIVDTVRTFVEKELYPFEDEVERTDAIPPELAKSIQAKAIEVGLYAANMPADLGGGGLDNFTLALMERELGRASYGLQMLIARPSNILRACEGAQIDEYLMPTIRGERHDCLAMTEPNAGSDVRGMQTRATRDGAGENADYLINGTKHFISHADM
;
A
#
# COMPACT_ATOMS: atom_id res chain seq x y z
N MET A 1 -10.44 -29.09 12.25
CA MET A 1 -9.95 -27.80 11.74
C MET A 1 -8.98 -27.26 12.79
N HIS A 2 -7.70 -27.11 12.48
CA HIS A 2 -6.72 -26.57 13.43
C HIS A 2 -6.64 -25.06 13.19
N PHE A 3 -6.93 -24.27 14.26
CA PHE A 3 -6.83 -22.80 14.23
C PHE A 3 -5.46 -22.30 14.75
N GLN A 4 -4.49 -23.19 14.85
CA GLN A 4 -3.13 -22.80 15.26
C GLN A 4 -2.39 -22.20 14.09
N LEU A 5 -1.72 -21.08 14.33
CA LEU A 5 -0.81 -20.46 13.37
C LEU A 5 0.41 -21.36 13.14
N SER A 6 0.97 -21.34 11.94
CA SER A 6 2.27 -21.94 11.68
C SER A 6 3.36 -21.19 12.44
N SER A 7 4.53 -21.79 12.57
CA SER A 7 5.70 -21.11 13.17
C SER A 7 6.08 -19.84 12.41
N GLU A 8 6.00 -19.86 11.08
CA GLU A 8 6.25 -18.71 10.22
C GLU A 8 5.22 -17.59 10.46
N GLN A 9 3.93 -17.92 10.48
CA GLN A 9 2.88 -16.95 10.77
C GLN A 9 3.01 -16.34 12.17
N THR A 10 3.39 -17.15 13.16
CA THR A 10 3.65 -16.65 14.52
C THR A 10 4.82 -15.68 14.52
N MET A 11 5.91 -16.00 13.84
CA MET A 11 7.08 -15.15 13.71
C MET A 11 6.72 -13.80 13.04
N ILE A 12 5.93 -13.83 11.96
CA ILE A 12 5.46 -12.61 11.28
C ILE A 12 4.63 -11.75 12.24
N VAL A 13 3.65 -12.35 12.93
CA VAL A 13 2.80 -11.64 13.92
C VAL A 13 3.66 -10.98 15.01
N ASP A 14 4.63 -11.69 15.56
CA ASP A 14 5.49 -11.19 16.63
C ASP A 14 6.44 -10.08 16.12
N THR A 15 6.93 -10.20 14.88
CA THR A 15 7.76 -9.17 14.23
C THR A 15 6.95 -7.89 14.03
N VAL A 16 5.74 -7.99 13.46
CA VAL A 16 4.87 -6.82 13.22
C VAL A 16 4.49 -6.16 14.54
N ARG A 17 4.11 -6.95 15.54
CA ARG A 17 3.77 -6.43 16.87
C ARG A 17 4.93 -5.66 17.48
N THR A 18 6.13 -6.23 17.42
CA THR A 18 7.34 -5.58 17.93
C THR A 18 7.63 -4.29 17.17
N PHE A 19 7.43 -4.29 15.85
CA PHE A 19 7.61 -3.09 15.03
C PHE A 19 6.62 -1.99 15.42
N VAL A 20 5.35 -2.32 15.57
CA VAL A 20 4.31 -1.37 16.02
C VAL A 20 4.68 -0.75 17.36
N GLU A 21 5.05 -1.58 18.33
CA GLU A 21 5.37 -1.14 19.69
C GLU A 21 6.61 -0.25 19.76
N LYS A 22 7.62 -0.51 18.92
CA LYS A 22 8.89 0.21 18.96
C LYS A 22 8.96 1.39 18.01
N GLU A 23 8.36 1.25 16.85
CA GLU A 23 8.58 2.19 15.73
C GLU A 23 7.35 3.05 15.42
N LEU A 24 6.15 2.70 15.88
CA LEU A 24 4.94 3.46 15.63
C LEU A 24 4.37 4.12 16.90
N TYR A 25 4.14 3.37 17.95
CA TYR A 25 3.55 3.87 19.20
C TYR A 25 4.26 5.10 19.80
N PRO A 26 5.60 5.21 19.76
CA PRO A 26 6.25 6.41 20.31
C PRO A 26 5.85 7.72 19.65
N PHE A 27 5.31 7.67 18.43
CA PHE A 27 4.94 8.85 17.63
C PHE A 27 3.43 9.07 17.51
N GLU A 28 2.62 8.15 18.02
CA GLU A 28 1.17 8.15 17.81
C GLU A 28 0.49 9.40 18.38
N ASP A 29 0.78 9.76 19.61
CA ASP A 29 0.21 10.94 20.26
C ASP A 29 0.53 12.24 19.52
N GLU A 30 1.74 12.36 18.97
CA GLU A 30 2.15 13.55 18.20
C GLU A 30 1.41 13.61 16.87
N VAL A 31 1.37 12.50 16.14
CA VAL A 31 0.72 12.40 14.82
C VAL A 31 -0.78 12.66 14.96
N GLU A 32 -1.45 12.06 15.94
CA GLU A 32 -2.88 12.28 16.20
C GLU A 32 -3.18 13.73 16.58
N ARG A 33 -2.31 14.37 17.37
CA ARG A 33 -2.49 15.76 17.79
C ARG A 33 -2.24 16.77 16.68
N THR A 34 -1.29 16.49 15.77
CA THR A 34 -0.86 17.44 14.73
C THR A 34 -1.52 17.17 13.38
N ASP A 35 -2.17 16.01 13.21
CA ASP A 35 -2.70 15.49 11.94
C ASP A 35 -1.64 15.52 10.83
N ALA A 36 -0.39 15.28 11.19
CA ALA A 36 0.75 15.30 10.27
C ALA A 36 1.85 14.34 10.71
N ILE A 37 2.51 13.74 9.72
CA ILE A 37 3.72 12.93 9.93
C ILE A 37 4.90 13.71 9.34
N PRO A 38 5.92 14.08 10.16
CA PRO A 38 7.12 14.73 9.64
C PRO A 38 7.78 13.88 8.54
N PRO A 39 8.20 14.46 7.39
CA PRO A 39 8.75 13.71 6.27
C PRO A 39 9.95 12.83 6.64
N GLU A 40 10.82 13.29 7.52
CA GLU A 40 11.99 12.51 7.96
C GLU A 40 11.58 11.33 8.85
N LEU A 41 10.54 11.47 9.65
CA LEU A 41 9.97 10.37 10.42
C LEU A 41 9.36 9.32 9.49
N ALA A 42 8.56 9.76 8.50
CA ALA A 42 7.96 8.87 7.51
C ALA A 42 9.01 8.04 6.77
N LYS A 43 10.08 8.67 6.29
CA LYS A 43 11.21 8.00 5.63
C LYS A 43 11.92 7.00 6.55
N SER A 44 12.13 7.39 7.82
CA SER A 44 12.78 6.51 8.79
C SER A 44 11.97 5.27 9.08
N ILE A 45 10.65 5.41 9.30
CA ILE A 45 9.74 4.27 9.55
C ILE A 45 9.69 3.37 8.31
N GLN A 46 9.52 3.95 7.11
CA GLN A 46 9.48 3.20 5.87
C GLN A 46 10.77 2.40 5.62
N ALA A 47 11.94 3.03 5.82
CA ALA A 47 13.22 2.37 5.66
C ALA A 47 13.37 1.15 6.60
N LYS A 48 12.98 1.30 7.86
CA LYS A 48 12.98 0.20 8.82
C LYS A 48 11.98 -0.91 8.45
N ALA A 49 10.81 -0.55 7.92
CA ALA A 49 9.82 -1.52 7.46
C ALA A 49 10.34 -2.33 6.25
N ILE A 50 11.06 -1.68 5.34
CA ILE A 50 11.74 -2.34 4.22
C ILE A 50 12.82 -3.29 4.73
N GLU A 51 13.67 -2.84 5.64
CA GLU A 51 14.77 -3.64 6.22
C GLU A 51 14.28 -4.94 6.88
N VAL A 52 13.15 -4.88 7.58
CA VAL A 52 12.58 -6.06 8.25
C VAL A 52 11.58 -6.83 7.37
N GLY A 53 11.40 -6.46 6.11
CA GLY A 53 10.56 -7.17 5.13
C GLY A 53 9.05 -7.00 5.33
N LEU A 54 8.60 -5.97 6.04
CA LEU A 54 7.18 -5.66 6.23
C LEU A 54 6.60 -4.81 5.10
N TYR A 55 7.43 -4.01 4.43
CA TYR A 55 7.02 -3.23 3.27
C TYR A 55 6.89 -4.13 2.03
N ALA A 56 5.93 -3.87 1.17
CA ALA A 56 5.64 -4.66 -0.03
C ALA A 56 5.38 -6.17 0.23
N ALA A 57 4.95 -6.53 1.44
CA ALA A 57 4.66 -7.91 1.84
C ALA A 57 3.60 -8.59 0.94
N ASN A 58 2.70 -7.81 0.35
CA ASN A 58 1.64 -8.22 -0.57
C ASN A 58 2.10 -8.37 -2.03
N MET A 59 3.29 -7.91 -2.38
CA MET A 59 3.80 -7.97 -3.76
C MET A 59 4.49 -9.29 -4.06
N PRO A 60 4.59 -9.70 -5.35
CA PRO A 60 5.24 -10.94 -5.76
C PRO A 60 6.69 -11.02 -5.30
N ALA A 61 7.11 -12.19 -4.82
CA ALA A 61 8.47 -12.40 -4.32
C ALA A 61 9.54 -12.32 -5.42
N ASP A 62 9.22 -12.75 -6.63
CA ASP A 62 10.08 -12.67 -7.81
C ASP A 62 10.34 -11.23 -8.29
N LEU A 63 9.51 -10.29 -7.86
CA LEU A 63 9.66 -8.86 -8.09
C LEU A 63 10.23 -8.10 -6.86
N GLY A 64 10.67 -8.82 -5.85
CA GLY A 64 11.25 -8.24 -4.64
C GLY A 64 10.25 -7.93 -3.52
N GLY A 65 8.99 -8.35 -3.65
CA GLY A 65 7.99 -8.27 -2.59
C GLY A 65 8.07 -9.44 -1.61
N GLY A 66 7.23 -9.43 -0.59
CA GLY A 66 7.18 -10.50 0.43
C GLY A 66 6.47 -11.77 -0.02
N GLY A 67 5.62 -11.71 -1.05
CA GLY A 67 4.87 -12.86 -1.58
C GLY A 67 3.92 -13.51 -0.58
N LEU A 68 3.51 -12.80 0.48
CA LEU A 68 2.66 -13.36 1.51
C LEU A 68 1.26 -13.71 0.96
N ASP A 69 0.72 -14.82 1.41
CA ASP A 69 -0.66 -15.20 1.13
C ASP A 69 -1.66 -14.28 1.87
N ASN A 70 -2.91 -14.27 1.41
CA ASN A 70 -3.95 -13.38 1.94
C ASN A 70 -4.23 -13.58 3.44
N PHE A 71 -4.10 -14.81 3.94
CA PHE A 71 -4.34 -15.07 5.37
C PHE A 71 -3.21 -14.50 6.22
N THR A 72 -1.97 -14.72 5.80
CA THR A 72 -0.79 -14.16 6.48
C THR A 72 -0.77 -12.64 6.40
N LEU A 73 -1.15 -12.05 5.26
CA LEU A 73 -1.35 -10.59 5.15
C LEU A 73 -2.42 -10.07 6.12
N ALA A 74 -3.54 -10.77 6.26
CA ALA A 74 -4.58 -10.36 7.22
C ALA A 74 -4.08 -10.40 8.67
N LEU A 75 -3.22 -11.37 9.03
CA LEU A 75 -2.58 -11.40 10.34
C LEU A 75 -1.62 -10.22 10.54
N MET A 76 -0.82 -9.90 9.54
CA MET A 76 0.07 -8.75 9.53
C MET A 76 -0.71 -7.43 9.69
N GLU A 77 -1.72 -7.21 8.86
CA GLU A 77 -2.54 -6.00 8.89
C GLU A 77 -3.33 -5.85 10.19
N ARG A 78 -3.75 -6.94 10.81
CA ARG A 78 -4.37 -6.92 12.14
C ARG A 78 -3.42 -6.34 13.20
N GLU A 79 -2.15 -6.69 13.17
CA GLU A 79 -1.17 -6.14 14.11
C GLU A 79 -0.80 -4.68 13.76
N LEU A 80 -0.64 -4.35 12.47
CA LEU A 80 -0.42 -2.97 12.03
C LEU A 80 -1.58 -2.05 12.40
N GLY A 81 -2.82 -2.53 12.30
CA GLY A 81 -4.03 -1.80 12.66
C GLY A 81 -4.18 -1.49 14.16
N ARG A 82 -3.22 -1.84 15.00
CA ARG A 82 -3.12 -1.39 16.40
C ARG A 82 -2.60 0.05 16.51
N ALA A 83 -1.88 0.52 15.50
CA ALA A 83 -1.43 1.91 15.41
C ALA A 83 -2.41 2.77 14.62
N SER A 84 -2.24 4.10 14.71
CA SER A 84 -3.07 5.03 13.94
C SER A 84 -2.93 4.82 12.44
N TYR A 85 -3.98 5.15 11.69
CA TYR A 85 -4.05 4.92 10.25
C TYR A 85 -2.89 5.55 9.46
N GLY A 86 -2.53 6.80 9.81
CA GLY A 86 -1.43 7.50 9.13
C GLY A 86 -0.10 6.75 9.24
N LEU A 87 0.25 6.29 10.44
CA LEU A 87 1.49 5.53 10.67
C LEU A 87 1.45 4.15 10.01
N GLN A 88 0.31 3.45 10.09
CA GLN A 88 0.12 2.16 9.43
C GLN A 88 0.34 2.25 7.92
N MET A 89 -0.14 3.33 7.29
CA MET A 89 -0.06 3.52 5.84
C MET A 89 1.35 3.73 5.31
N LEU A 90 2.33 4.01 6.15
CA LEU A 90 3.75 4.02 5.76
C LEU A 90 4.29 2.62 5.45
N ILE A 91 3.60 1.57 5.91
CA ILE A 91 4.05 0.17 5.85
C ILE A 91 3.16 -0.66 4.94
N ALA A 92 1.83 -0.47 5.00
CA ALA A 92 0.83 -1.23 4.24
C ALA A 92 0.80 -0.82 2.76
N ARG A 93 1.94 -0.88 2.10
CA ARG A 93 2.18 -0.46 0.71
C ARG A 93 3.01 -1.50 -0.05
N PRO A 94 2.99 -1.47 -1.40
CA PRO A 94 2.12 -0.71 -2.32
C PRO A 94 0.70 -1.28 -2.46
N SER A 95 -0.18 -0.55 -3.15
CA SER A 95 -1.55 -1.01 -3.46
C SER A 95 -1.54 -2.22 -4.40
N ASN A 96 -2.43 -3.18 -4.16
CA ASN A 96 -2.56 -4.40 -4.96
C ASN A 96 -2.85 -4.15 -6.45
N ILE A 97 -3.35 -2.97 -6.83
CA ILE A 97 -3.61 -2.62 -8.23
C ILE A 97 -2.33 -2.65 -9.08
N LEU A 98 -1.18 -2.36 -8.49
CA LEU A 98 0.10 -2.38 -9.20
C LEU A 98 0.55 -3.78 -9.65
N ARG A 99 -0.07 -4.83 -9.12
CA ARG A 99 0.13 -6.21 -9.62
C ARG A 99 -0.39 -6.41 -11.05
N ALA A 100 -1.21 -5.45 -11.55
CA ALA A 100 -1.68 -5.45 -12.93
C ALA A 100 -0.72 -4.73 -13.91
N CYS A 101 0.42 -4.24 -13.46
CA CYS A 101 1.44 -3.66 -14.34
C CYS A 101 2.00 -4.69 -15.30
N GLU A 102 2.13 -4.33 -16.58
CA GLU A 102 2.65 -5.16 -17.65
C GLU A 102 3.74 -4.42 -18.46
N GLY A 103 4.67 -5.18 -19.03
CA GLY A 103 5.73 -4.63 -19.87
C GLY A 103 6.53 -3.54 -19.17
N ALA A 104 6.72 -2.38 -19.83
CA ALA A 104 7.48 -1.25 -19.29
C ALA A 104 6.90 -0.67 -17.98
N GLN A 105 5.61 -0.88 -17.70
CA GLN A 105 4.99 -0.41 -16.46
C GLN A 105 5.58 -1.07 -15.21
N ILE A 106 6.11 -2.28 -15.33
CA ILE A 106 6.75 -2.99 -14.23
C ILE A 106 7.97 -2.19 -13.75
N ASP A 107 8.85 -1.82 -14.67
CA ASP A 107 10.09 -1.09 -14.33
C ASP A 107 9.81 0.37 -13.96
N GLU A 108 8.79 0.99 -14.57
CA GLU A 108 8.50 2.41 -14.38
C GLU A 108 7.68 2.67 -13.10
N TYR A 109 6.73 1.80 -12.75
CA TYR A 109 5.80 2.02 -11.65
C TYR A 109 5.94 0.98 -10.53
N LEU A 110 5.87 -0.31 -10.85
CA LEU A 110 5.81 -1.36 -9.85
C LEU A 110 7.12 -1.49 -9.06
N MET A 111 8.23 -1.66 -9.75
CA MET A 111 9.54 -1.88 -9.10
C MET A 111 9.98 -0.71 -8.20
N PRO A 112 9.88 0.57 -8.63
CA PRO A 112 10.20 1.69 -7.76
C PRO A 112 9.28 1.78 -6.54
N THR A 113 7.99 1.40 -6.69
CA THR A 113 7.05 1.42 -5.56
C THR A 113 7.33 0.28 -4.58
N ILE A 114 7.71 -0.93 -5.05
CA ILE A 114 8.16 -2.03 -4.19
C ILE A 114 9.39 -1.61 -3.36
N ARG A 115 10.30 -0.82 -3.95
CA ARG A 115 11.50 -0.32 -3.26
C ARG A 115 11.24 0.89 -2.37
N GLY A 116 10.02 1.41 -2.31
CA GLY A 116 9.67 2.60 -1.54
C GLY A 116 10.17 3.92 -2.13
N GLU A 117 10.60 3.92 -3.40
CA GLU A 117 11.09 5.08 -4.13
C GLU A 117 9.94 5.95 -4.70
N ARG A 118 8.77 5.36 -4.86
CA ARG A 118 7.53 6.00 -5.30
C ARG A 118 6.37 5.62 -4.39
N HIS A 119 5.39 6.50 -4.33
CA HIS A 119 4.11 6.26 -3.68
C HIS A 119 3.01 6.08 -4.72
N ASP A 120 1.95 5.37 -4.33
CA ASP A 120 0.77 5.17 -5.14
C ASP A 120 -0.49 5.67 -4.41
N CYS A 121 -1.50 6.04 -5.18
CA CYS A 121 -2.85 6.26 -4.67
C CYS A 121 -3.87 5.46 -5.49
N LEU A 122 -4.87 4.91 -4.80
CA LEU A 122 -5.96 4.20 -5.46
C LEU A 122 -7.16 5.14 -5.68
N ALA A 123 -7.30 5.64 -6.91
CA ALA A 123 -8.38 6.53 -7.31
C ALA A 123 -9.63 5.72 -7.74
N MET A 124 -10.48 5.35 -6.79
CA MET A 124 -11.66 4.53 -7.05
C MET A 124 -12.96 5.33 -6.96
N THR A 125 -13.23 5.98 -5.85
CA THR A 125 -14.48 6.69 -5.57
C THR A 125 -14.74 7.83 -6.56
N GLU A 126 -16.00 8.00 -6.98
CA GLU A 126 -16.50 9.09 -7.78
C GLU A 126 -17.68 9.78 -7.08
N PRO A 127 -18.08 11.01 -7.47
CA PRO A 127 -19.21 11.70 -6.84
C PRO A 127 -20.50 10.87 -6.80
N ASN A 128 -20.72 10.00 -7.81
CA ASN A 128 -21.91 9.17 -7.94
C ASN A 128 -21.64 7.67 -7.78
N ALA A 129 -20.41 7.27 -7.43
CA ALA A 129 -20.01 5.86 -7.30
C ALA A 129 -19.11 5.65 -6.08
N GLY A 130 -19.71 5.32 -4.95
CA GLY A 130 -19.04 4.88 -3.72
C GLY A 130 -19.07 3.36 -3.60
N SER A 131 -20.04 2.82 -2.84
CA SER A 131 -20.22 1.36 -2.69
C SER A 131 -20.58 0.67 -4.00
N ASP A 132 -21.26 1.34 -4.91
CA ASP A 132 -21.51 0.87 -6.28
C ASP A 132 -20.29 1.13 -7.18
N VAL A 133 -19.24 0.34 -7.01
CA VAL A 133 -18.02 0.42 -7.83
C VAL A 133 -18.30 0.20 -9.33
N ARG A 134 -19.37 -0.55 -9.67
CA ARG A 134 -19.75 -0.77 -11.06
C ARG A 134 -20.41 0.45 -11.71
N GLY A 135 -20.88 1.39 -10.90
CA GLY A 135 -21.42 2.68 -11.36
C GLY A 135 -20.37 3.71 -11.74
N MET A 136 -19.06 3.39 -11.68
CA MET A 136 -17.99 4.31 -12.08
C MET A 136 -18.14 4.75 -13.53
N GLN A 137 -17.97 6.05 -13.79
CA GLN A 137 -18.11 6.68 -15.09
C GLN A 137 -16.80 7.19 -15.69
N THR A 138 -15.73 7.30 -14.90
CA THR A 138 -14.41 7.65 -15.43
C THR A 138 -13.98 6.66 -16.50
N ARG A 139 -13.58 7.18 -17.64
CA ARG A 139 -13.21 6.39 -18.81
C ARG A 139 -11.82 6.76 -19.30
N ALA A 140 -11.06 5.75 -19.69
CA ALA A 140 -9.84 5.90 -20.48
C ALA A 140 -10.18 5.53 -21.92
N THR A 141 -10.04 6.48 -22.84
CA THR A 141 -10.24 6.26 -24.29
C THR A 141 -8.89 6.33 -24.98
N ARG A 142 -8.58 5.34 -25.77
CA ARG A 142 -7.30 5.27 -26.50
C ARG A 142 -7.24 6.41 -27.53
N ASP A 143 -6.12 7.15 -27.51
CA ASP A 143 -5.85 8.26 -28.45
C ASP A 143 -4.75 7.83 -29.42
N GLY A 144 -5.17 7.50 -30.65
CA GLY A 144 -4.29 7.03 -31.70
C GLY A 144 -4.32 5.52 -31.97
N ALA A 145 -3.54 5.10 -32.97
CA ALA A 145 -3.39 3.70 -33.38
C ALA A 145 -1.97 3.21 -33.06
N GLY A 146 -1.85 1.94 -32.63
CA GLY A 146 -0.57 1.31 -32.30
C GLY A 146 -0.47 0.89 -30.84
N GLU A 147 0.53 0.05 -30.52
CA GLU A 147 0.69 -0.50 -29.17
C GLU A 147 1.03 0.55 -28.10
N ASN A 148 1.69 1.63 -28.49
CA ASN A 148 2.13 2.74 -27.63
C ASN A 148 1.22 3.96 -27.69
N ALA A 149 -0.06 3.79 -28.07
CA ALA A 149 -1.01 4.90 -28.11
C ALA A 149 -1.30 5.40 -26.69
N ASP A 150 -1.41 6.72 -26.53
CA ASP A 150 -1.80 7.37 -25.29
C ASP A 150 -3.27 7.08 -24.94
N TYR A 151 -3.67 7.46 -23.73
CA TYR A 151 -5.06 7.38 -23.27
C TYR A 151 -5.54 8.74 -22.80
N LEU A 152 -6.71 9.16 -23.27
CA LEU A 152 -7.43 10.29 -22.75
C LEU A 152 -8.33 9.83 -21.61
N ILE A 153 -8.05 10.33 -20.40
CA ILE A 153 -8.83 10.01 -19.20
C ILE A 153 -9.83 11.14 -18.95
N ASN A 154 -11.13 10.78 -18.92
CA ASN A 154 -12.23 11.69 -18.66
C ASN A 154 -13.06 11.19 -17.47
N GLY A 155 -13.21 12.02 -16.44
CA GLY A 155 -13.97 11.73 -15.25
C GLY A 155 -13.52 12.54 -14.05
N THR A 156 -14.14 12.29 -12.91
CA THR A 156 -13.81 12.93 -11.63
C THR A 156 -13.67 11.86 -10.57
N LYS A 157 -12.56 11.90 -9.83
CA LYS A 157 -12.34 11.05 -8.66
C LYS A 157 -12.48 11.87 -7.38
N HIS A 158 -12.95 11.26 -6.28
CA HIS A 158 -13.31 11.93 -5.05
C HIS A 158 -12.78 11.16 -3.84
N PHE A 159 -12.36 11.87 -2.79
CA PHE A 159 -11.85 11.28 -1.55
C PHE A 159 -10.66 10.33 -1.75
N ILE A 160 -9.70 10.70 -2.57
CA ILE A 160 -8.54 9.86 -2.87
C ILE A 160 -7.44 10.12 -1.84
N SER A 161 -7.19 9.13 -0.98
CA SER A 161 -6.08 9.19 -0.02
C SER A 161 -4.74 9.22 -0.76
N HIS A 162 -3.81 10.03 -0.26
CA HIS A 162 -2.45 10.18 -0.79
C HIS A 162 -2.36 10.77 -2.22
N ALA A 163 -3.39 11.49 -2.68
CA ALA A 163 -3.35 12.12 -4.01
C ALA A 163 -2.47 13.38 -4.06
N ASP A 164 -2.01 13.85 -2.93
CA ASP A 164 -1.19 15.05 -2.72
C ASP A 164 0.28 14.75 -2.34
N MET A 165 0.69 13.49 -2.40
CA MET A 165 2.03 13.02 -2.06
C MET A 165 2.96 12.97 -3.28
#